data_189fac6c01bbb1aa4d5b851d4b6b0998
#
_entry.id   189fac6c01bbb1aa4d5b851d4b6b0998
#
_cell.length_a   1.000
_cell.length_b   1.000
_cell.length_c   1.000
_cell.angle_alpha   90.00
_cell.angle_beta   90.00
_cell.angle_gamma   90.00
#
_symmetry.space_group_name_H-M   'P 1'
#
loop_
_entity.id
_entity.type
_entity.pdbx_description
1 polymer ?
#
loop_
_entity_poly.entity_id
_entity_poly.type
_entity_poly.pdbx_seq_one_letter_code
_entity_poly.pdbx_strand_id
1 'polypeptide(L)'
;MTAHLLPPGIEVFERGWLSANNIFHYGKDDVSLVDSGYCAHQKMTLDLVSGAIKKHGLSALNKLVNTHLHSDHCGGNAALAEVFHCEVYIPAAEEAAVKNWDSALLSYDNLGQECPQFSHHHVLVPGEEIVLGRYLWKVLAAPGHDPHSIMLYQADHRILISADALWEEGFGVIFPELWGEAGFEEVAQTLDLIETLPINLVIPGHGAPFSDVAKSLATARSRLDYLASDPDRNARHGAKVLLKYRLLEWRSREIQQVNDWIANT
;
A
#
# COMPACT_ATOMS: atom_id res chain seq x y z
N MET A 1 -14.22 -17.99 11.79
CA MET A 1 -13.06 -17.22 11.27
C MET A 1 -11.84 -18.13 11.41
N THR A 2 -11.40 -18.74 10.32
CA THR A 2 -10.13 -19.50 10.27
C THR A 2 -9.02 -18.47 10.34
N ALA A 3 -8.33 -18.41 11.49
CA ALA A 3 -7.12 -17.62 11.59
C ALA A 3 -6.12 -18.14 10.51
N HIS A 4 -5.81 -17.33 9.52
CA HIS A 4 -4.78 -17.66 8.55
C HIS A 4 -3.46 -17.73 9.30
N LEU A 5 -2.85 -18.92 9.36
CA LEU A 5 -1.55 -19.10 9.97
C LEU A 5 -0.51 -18.50 9.01
N LEU A 6 -0.07 -17.29 9.34
CA LEU A 6 1.12 -16.70 8.70
C LEU A 6 2.34 -17.57 9.06
N PRO A 7 3.29 -17.76 8.13
CA PRO A 7 4.52 -18.46 8.44
C PRO A 7 5.33 -17.70 9.49
N PRO A 8 6.18 -18.42 10.27
CA PRO A 8 7.01 -17.79 11.29
C PRO A 8 7.86 -16.66 10.70
N GLY A 9 7.91 -15.51 11.35
CA GLY A 9 8.68 -14.36 10.88
C GLY A 9 7.88 -13.33 10.09
N ILE A 10 6.56 -13.48 10.02
CA ILE A 10 5.66 -12.48 9.42
C ILE A 10 4.56 -12.16 10.43
N GLU A 11 4.35 -10.87 10.68
CA GLU A 11 3.21 -10.33 11.41
C GLU A 11 2.54 -9.24 10.58
N VAL A 12 1.22 -9.23 10.58
CA VAL A 12 0.43 -8.17 9.93
C VAL A 12 -0.19 -7.30 11.02
N PHE A 13 0.14 -6.03 10.99
CA PHE A 13 -0.58 -5.04 11.78
C PHE A 13 -1.73 -4.53 10.95
N GLU A 14 -2.90 -5.15 11.12
CA GLU A 14 -4.10 -4.71 10.43
C GLU A 14 -4.49 -3.32 10.92
N ARG A 15 -4.64 -2.40 9.98
CA ARG A 15 -4.89 -0.99 10.24
C ARG A 15 -6.31 -0.60 9.85
N GLY A 16 -6.72 0.55 10.33
CA GLY A 16 -7.99 1.13 9.93
C GLY A 16 -7.91 1.76 8.53
N TRP A 17 -9.01 2.37 8.11
CA TRP A 17 -9.21 2.85 6.74
C TRP A 17 -8.23 3.96 6.30
N LEU A 18 -7.72 4.75 7.27
CA LEU A 18 -6.80 5.88 7.01
C LEU A 18 -5.33 5.46 6.85
N SER A 19 -4.99 4.22 7.10
CA SER A 19 -3.61 3.70 6.97
C SER A 19 -3.66 2.32 6.34
N ALA A 20 -2.76 2.06 5.42
CA ALA A 20 -2.53 0.72 4.93
C ALA A 20 -2.00 -0.20 6.05
N ASN A 21 -2.17 -1.49 5.89
CA ASN A 21 -1.59 -2.50 6.75
C ASN A 21 -0.06 -2.36 6.76
N ASN A 22 0.53 -2.61 7.92
CA ASN A 22 1.98 -2.69 8.01
C ASN A 22 2.36 -4.16 8.16
N ILE A 23 3.26 -4.66 7.32
CA ILE A 23 3.63 -6.07 7.32
C ILE A 23 5.05 -6.18 7.85
N PHE A 24 5.17 -6.70 9.09
CA PHE A 24 6.42 -6.81 9.78
C PHE A 24 7.07 -8.18 9.52
N HIS A 25 8.27 -8.14 8.98
CA HIS A 25 9.07 -9.32 8.68
C HIS A 25 10.28 -9.38 9.61
N TYR A 26 10.58 -10.57 10.15
CA TYR A 26 11.78 -10.74 10.97
C TYR A 26 12.45 -12.10 10.75
N GLY A 27 13.75 -12.06 10.72
CA GLY A 27 14.65 -13.20 10.62
C GLY A 27 15.80 -13.08 11.59
N LYS A 28 16.86 -13.86 11.36
CA LYS A 28 18.07 -13.80 12.17
C LYS A 28 18.86 -12.52 11.88
N ASP A 29 18.94 -12.14 10.61
CA ASP A 29 19.85 -11.11 10.13
C ASP A 29 19.12 -9.95 9.43
N ASP A 30 17.77 -10.01 9.34
CA ASP A 30 16.97 -8.99 8.70
C ASP A 30 15.64 -8.77 9.43
N VAL A 31 15.31 -7.51 9.62
CA VAL A 31 14.02 -7.04 10.15
C VAL A 31 13.49 -5.97 9.20
N SER A 32 12.36 -6.22 8.59
CA SER A 32 11.82 -5.34 7.56
C SER A 32 10.36 -5.00 7.84
N LEU A 33 9.92 -3.84 7.38
CA LEU A 33 8.53 -3.42 7.39
C LEU A 33 8.08 -3.11 5.97
N VAL A 34 6.96 -3.65 5.54
CA VAL A 34 6.31 -3.24 4.29
C VAL A 34 5.18 -2.30 4.64
N ASP A 35 5.23 -1.12 4.05
CA ASP A 35 4.38 0.04 4.24
C ASP A 35 4.36 0.59 5.68
N SER A 36 4.17 1.91 5.81
CA SER A 36 4.33 2.63 7.07
C SER A 36 3.06 3.29 7.60
N GLY A 37 1.97 3.27 6.81
CA GLY A 37 0.72 3.91 7.15
C GLY A 37 0.75 5.44 6.96
N TYR A 38 -0.36 6.10 7.31
CA TYR A 38 -0.54 7.54 7.15
C TYR A 38 0.17 8.35 8.25
N CYS A 39 0.64 9.53 7.92
CA CYS A 39 1.43 10.38 8.82
C CYS A 39 0.70 10.75 10.13
N ALA A 40 -0.62 10.95 10.11
CA ALA A 40 -1.40 11.19 11.33
C ALA A 40 -1.37 10.01 12.32
N HIS A 41 -1.01 8.82 11.86
CA HIS A 41 -0.88 7.61 12.66
C HIS A 41 0.59 7.20 12.92
N GLN A 42 1.57 8.03 12.58
CA GLN A 42 3.01 7.73 12.72
C GLN A 42 3.39 7.25 14.12
N LYS A 43 2.84 7.88 15.18
CA LYS A 43 3.10 7.44 16.55
C LYS A 43 2.63 6.01 16.80
N MET A 44 1.45 5.65 16.32
CA MET A 44 0.93 4.28 16.45
C MET A 44 1.81 3.29 15.69
N THR A 45 2.27 3.63 14.48
CA THR A 45 3.18 2.79 13.69
C THR A 45 4.51 2.59 14.43
N LEU A 46 5.10 3.64 15.00
CA LEU A 46 6.31 3.56 15.82
C LEU A 46 6.12 2.65 17.04
N ASP A 47 4.99 2.79 17.74
CA ASP A 47 4.67 1.97 18.92
C ASP A 47 4.51 0.48 18.54
N LEU A 48 3.83 0.18 17.41
CA LEU A 48 3.65 -1.19 16.90
C LEU A 48 4.99 -1.83 16.53
N VAL A 49 5.82 -1.14 15.76
CA VAL A 49 7.13 -1.64 15.32
C VAL A 49 8.06 -1.83 16.51
N SER A 50 8.15 -0.85 17.43
CA SER A 50 8.95 -0.96 18.65
C SER A 50 8.48 -2.12 19.53
N GLY A 51 7.17 -2.31 19.64
CA GLY A 51 6.57 -3.42 20.37
C GLY A 51 6.94 -4.79 19.78
N ALA A 52 6.90 -4.92 18.44
CA ALA A 52 7.29 -6.15 17.75
C ALA A 52 8.80 -6.43 17.89
N ILE A 53 9.64 -5.42 17.71
CA ILE A 53 11.10 -5.54 17.93
C ILE A 53 11.38 -6.07 19.33
N LYS A 54 10.76 -5.46 20.35
CA LYS A 54 10.91 -5.91 21.75
C LYS A 54 10.37 -7.31 21.99
N LYS A 55 9.17 -7.62 21.45
CA LYS A 55 8.50 -8.92 21.58
C LYS A 55 9.37 -10.07 21.07
N HIS A 56 10.07 -9.86 19.97
CA HIS A 56 10.90 -10.88 19.32
C HIS A 56 12.38 -10.80 19.71
N GLY A 57 12.78 -9.91 20.63
CA GLY A 57 14.17 -9.75 21.06
C GLY A 57 15.11 -9.27 19.95
N LEU A 58 14.59 -8.48 19.03
CA LEU A 58 15.33 -7.92 17.89
C LEU A 58 16.04 -6.63 18.31
N SER A 59 17.04 -6.20 17.53
CA SER A 59 17.85 -5.02 17.87
C SER A 59 17.48 -3.76 17.08
N ALA A 60 16.94 -3.91 15.86
CA ALA A 60 16.67 -2.79 14.97
C ALA A 60 15.60 -3.15 13.93
N LEU A 61 15.04 -2.14 13.25
CA LEU A 61 14.41 -2.25 11.94
C LEU A 61 15.51 -1.95 10.91
N ASN A 62 15.73 -2.86 9.97
CA ASN A 62 16.77 -2.70 8.95
C ASN A 62 16.24 -2.04 7.69
N LYS A 63 15.05 -2.47 7.25
CA LYS A 63 14.45 -2.03 5.98
C LYS A 63 13.03 -1.55 6.17
N LEU A 64 12.68 -0.51 5.47
CA LEU A 64 11.33 -0.03 5.23
C LEU A 64 11.07 -0.07 3.73
N VAL A 65 10.10 -0.86 3.30
CA VAL A 65 9.79 -1.12 1.89
C VAL A 65 8.41 -0.57 1.58
N ASN A 66 8.27 0.22 0.53
CA ASN A 66 6.97 0.69 0.07
C ASN A 66 6.51 -0.07 -1.16
N THR A 67 5.23 -0.44 -1.16
CA THR A 67 4.55 -1.03 -2.31
C THR A 67 4.23 0.02 -3.38
N HIS A 68 3.87 1.20 -2.96
CA HIS A 68 3.69 2.42 -3.75
C HIS A 68 3.71 3.64 -2.81
N LEU A 69 3.62 4.85 -3.34
CA LEU A 69 3.84 6.04 -2.55
C LEU A 69 2.58 6.87 -2.26
N HIS A 70 1.38 6.27 -2.26
CA HIS A 70 0.25 6.96 -1.66
C HIS A 70 0.49 7.20 -0.17
N SER A 71 -0.01 8.32 0.34
CA SER A 71 0.34 8.82 1.68
C SER A 71 -0.04 7.88 2.82
N ASP A 72 -1.04 7.03 2.64
CA ASP A 72 -1.46 6.02 3.60
C ASP A 72 -0.59 4.76 3.61
N HIS A 73 0.31 4.62 2.64
CA HIS A 73 1.34 3.58 2.58
C HIS A 73 2.71 4.08 3.03
N CYS A 74 3.06 5.35 2.73
CA CYS A 74 4.41 5.87 2.98
C CYS A 74 4.47 7.05 3.98
N GLY A 75 3.35 7.54 4.49
CA GLY A 75 3.28 8.71 5.37
C GLY A 75 4.04 8.57 6.69
N GLY A 76 4.32 7.35 7.15
CA GLY A 76 5.13 7.06 8.33
C GLY A 76 6.64 6.97 8.05
N ASN A 77 7.08 7.02 6.78
CA ASN A 77 8.48 6.79 6.39
C ASN A 77 9.47 7.71 7.10
N ALA A 78 9.21 9.01 7.11
CA ALA A 78 10.09 9.98 7.74
C ALA A 78 10.33 9.66 9.22
N ALA A 79 9.26 9.39 9.96
CA ALA A 79 9.35 9.10 11.40
C ALA A 79 10.05 7.76 11.69
N LEU A 80 9.79 6.73 10.88
CA LEU A 80 10.46 5.43 11.02
C LEU A 80 11.96 5.52 10.70
N ALA A 81 12.30 6.20 9.60
CA ALA A 81 13.70 6.39 9.21
C ALA A 81 14.48 7.21 10.25
N GLU A 82 13.86 8.23 10.85
CA GLU A 82 14.47 9.04 11.91
C GLU A 82 14.74 8.22 13.18
N VAL A 83 13.76 7.39 13.60
CA VAL A 83 13.87 6.64 14.88
C VAL A 83 14.71 5.38 14.75
N PHE A 84 14.58 4.64 13.65
CA PHE A 84 15.24 3.34 13.50
C PHE A 84 16.50 3.39 12.63
N HIS A 85 16.75 4.49 11.91
CA HIS A 85 17.86 4.62 10.95
C HIS A 85 17.85 3.48 9.91
N CYS A 86 16.65 3.04 9.50
CA CYS A 86 16.46 1.97 8.54
C CYS A 86 16.65 2.45 7.11
N GLU A 87 17.05 1.54 6.23
CA GLU A 87 17.12 1.81 4.79
C GLU A 87 15.71 1.80 4.17
N VAL A 88 15.40 2.81 3.37
CA VAL A 88 14.10 2.97 2.71
C VAL A 88 14.20 2.49 1.26
N TYR A 89 13.31 1.59 0.88
CA TYR A 89 13.19 1.00 -0.45
C TYR A 89 11.86 1.46 -1.07
N ILE A 90 11.89 1.98 -2.28
CA ILE A 90 10.73 2.48 -3.01
C ILE A 90 10.64 1.85 -4.41
N PRO A 91 9.48 1.83 -5.09
CA PRO A 91 9.41 1.47 -6.51
C PRO A 91 10.33 2.34 -7.36
N ALA A 92 11.06 1.72 -8.30
CA ALA A 92 12.07 2.42 -9.10
C ALA A 92 11.51 3.59 -9.92
N ALA A 93 10.26 3.48 -10.37
CA ALA A 93 9.62 4.54 -11.15
C ALA A 93 9.38 5.84 -10.34
N GLU A 94 9.36 5.75 -9.00
CA GLU A 94 9.15 6.89 -8.10
C GLU A 94 10.46 7.59 -7.69
N GLU A 95 11.62 7.06 -8.07
CA GLU A 95 12.92 7.58 -7.63
C GLU A 95 13.09 9.08 -7.88
N ALA A 96 12.77 9.51 -9.09
CA ALA A 96 12.95 10.91 -9.49
C ALA A 96 12.02 11.85 -8.69
N ALA A 97 10.77 11.45 -8.45
CA ALA A 97 9.79 12.22 -7.70
C ALA A 97 10.21 12.37 -6.24
N VAL A 98 10.66 11.29 -5.59
CA VAL A 98 11.14 11.32 -4.20
C VAL A 98 12.43 12.13 -4.07
N LYS A 99 13.38 11.95 -4.99
CA LYS A 99 14.66 12.67 -4.97
C LYS A 99 14.49 14.19 -5.06
N ASN A 100 13.55 14.64 -5.88
CA ASN A 100 13.25 16.06 -6.06
C ASN A 100 12.15 16.55 -5.11
N TRP A 101 11.50 15.65 -4.40
CA TRP A 101 10.30 15.85 -3.59
C TRP A 101 9.21 16.60 -4.36
N ASP A 102 8.84 16.04 -5.50
CA ASP A 102 7.78 16.59 -6.35
C ASP A 102 6.41 16.09 -5.84
N SER A 103 5.78 16.88 -4.98
CA SER A 103 4.50 16.53 -4.35
C SER A 103 3.34 16.40 -5.36
N ALA A 104 3.44 17.03 -6.52
CA ALA A 104 2.46 16.92 -7.58
C ALA A 104 2.59 15.56 -8.30
N LEU A 105 3.82 15.14 -8.66
CA LEU A 105 4.06 13.81 -9.23
C LEU A 105 3.76 12.69 -8.23
N LEU A 106 4.02 12.91 -6.94
CA LEU A 106 3.67 11.99 -5.85
C LEU A 106 2.16 12.02 -5.49
N SER A 107 1.37 12.82 -6.22
CA SER A 107 -0.09 12.95 -6.08
C SER A 107 -0.58 13.53 -4.74
N TYR A 108 0.31 14.02 -3.86
CA TYR A 108 -0.10 14.53 -2.55
C TYR A 108 -0.90 15.82 -2.68
N ASP A 109 -0.42 16.78 -3.47
CA ASP A 109 -1.10 18.06 -3.70
C ASP A 109 -2.45 17.85 -4.39
N ASN A 110 -2.47 17.01 -5.43
CA ASN A 110 -3.66 16.74 -6.24
C ASN A 110 -4.77 16.02 -5.46
N LEU A 111 -4.40 15.22 -4.46
CA LEU A 111 -5.33 14.45 -3.63
C LEU A 111 -5.60 15.13 -2.28
N GLY A 112 -4.98 16.28 -2.01
CA GLY A 112 -5.10 17.01 -0.75
C GLY A 112 -4.62 16.18 0.46
N GLN A 113 -3.61 15.34 0.26
CA GLN A 113 -3.04 14.45 1.29
C GLN A 113 -1.74 15.01 1.83
N GLU A 114 -1.38 14.59 3.04
CA GLU A 114 -0.15 15.00 3.70
C GLU A 114 0.82 13.82 3.78
N CYS A 115 2.06 14.06 3.35
CA CYS A 115 3.15 13.12 3.53
C CYS A 115 4.42 13.89 3.92
N PRO A 116 5.00 13.64 5.10
CA PRO A 116 6.29 14.24 5.48
C PRO A 116 7.39 13.77 4.53
N GLN A 117 8.22 14.72 4.09
CA GLN A 117 9.33 14.42 3.21
C GLN A 117 10.27 13.37 3.82
N PHE A 118 10.63 12.38 3.02
CA PHE A 118 11.60 11.35 3.35
C PHE A 118 12.60 11.15 2.22
N SER A 119 13.68 10.44 2.48
CA SER A 119 14.67 10.04 1.47
C SER A 119 14.64 8.53 1.32
N HIS A 120 14.93 8.05 0.12
CA HIS A 120 15.14 6.62 -0.14
C HIS A 120 16.63 6.29 -0.23
N HIS A 121 16.94 5.00 -0.08
CA HIS A 121 18.30 4.45 -0.17
C HIS A 121 18.43 3.51 -1.36
N HIS A 122 17.35 2.78 -1.67
CA HIS A 122 17.31 1.77 -2.72
C HIS A 122 16.00 1.85 -3.49
N VAL A 123 16.02 1.35 -4.71
CA VAL A 123 14.85 1.18 -5.55
C VAL A 123 14.54 -0.29 -5.79
N LEU A 124 13.28 -0.63 -6.02
CA LEU A 124 12.79 -1.96 -6.35
C LEU A 124 12.32 -1.99 -7.80
N VAL A 125 12.92 -2.87 -8.58
CA VAL A 125 12.56 -3.03 -9.99
C VAL A 125 11.74 -4.32 -10.16
N PRO A 126 10.56 -4.28 -10.82
CA PRO A 126 9.81 -5.48 -11.13
C PRO A 126 10.66 -6.54 -11.84
N GLY A 127 10.60 -7.78 -11.34
CA GLY A 127 11.42 -8.90 -11.80
C GLY A 127 12.60 -9.23 -10.88
N GLU A 128 13.02 -8.28 -10.03
CA GLU A 128 14.05 -8.51 -9.02
C GLU A 128 13.50 -9.27 -7.80
N GLU A 129 14.39 -9.60 -6.89
CA GLU A 129 14.07 -10.29 -5.64
C GLU A 129 14.63 -9.50 -4.46
N ILE A 130 13.90 -9.50 -3.34
CA ILE A 130 14.31 -8.89 -2.07
C ILE A 130 14.13 -9.86 -0.92
N VAL A 131 15.09 -9.87 0.01
CA VAL A 131 14.95 -10.61 1.28
C VAL A 131 14.23 -9.72 2.29
N LEU A 132 13.12 -10.22 2.84
CA LEU A 132 12.39 -9.62 3.95
C LEU A 132 12.28 -10.61 5.09
N GLY A 133 12.90 -10.29 6.21
CA GLY A 133 13.02 -11.19 7.35
C GLY A 133 13.83 -12.43 7.00
N ARG A 134 13.16 -13.53 6.82
CA ARG A 134 13.78 -14.83 6.47
C ARG A 134 13.41 -15.35 5.09
N TYR A 135 12.60 -14.61 4.33
CA TYR A 135 12.05 -15.08 3.07
C TYR A 135 12.49 -14.22 1.89
N LEU A 136 12.68 -14.88 0.75
CA LEU A 136 12.94 -14.23 -0.52
C LEU A 136 11.59 -13.91 -1.19
N TRP A 137 11.42 -12.66 -1.60
CA TRP A 137 10.23 -12.15 -2.24
C TRP A 137 10.55 -11.66 -3.64
N LYS A 138 9.72 -12.02 -4.60
CA LYS A 138 9.81 -11.52 -5.96
C LYS A 138 9.02 -10.21 -6.07
N VAL A 139 9.63 -9.20 -6.65
CA VAL A 139 8.98 -7.91 -6.96
C VAL A 139 8.21 -8.06 -8.27
N LEU A 140 6.92 -7.75 -8.26
CA LEU A 140 6.04 -7.79 -9.42
C LEU A 140 5.46 -6.41 -9.67
N ALA A 141 5.34 -5.98 -10.94
CA ALA A 141 4.60 -4.77 -11.27
C ALA A 141 3.11 -4.97 -10.99
N ALA A 142 2.45 -3.93 -10.50
CA ALA A 142 1.02 -3.93 -10.20
C ALA A 142 0.35 -2.60 -10.59
N PRO A 143 0.51 -2.14 -11.84
CA PRO A 143 -0.09 -0.88 -12.27
C PRO A 143 -1.63 -0.96 -12.24
N GLY A 144 -2.26 0.20 -12.16
CA GLY A 144 -3.71 0.36 -12.25
C GLY A 144 -4.28 1.28 -11.18
N HIS A 145 -4.23 0.89 -9.89
CA HIS A 145 -4.57 1.78 -8.78
C HIS A 145 -3.60 2.98 -8.71
N ASP A 146 -2.33 2.68 -8.82
CA ASP A 146 -1.22 3.59 -9.01
C ASP A 146 -0.33 3.02 -10.12
N PRO A 147 0.17 3.83 -11.07
CA PRO A 147 0.91 3.34 -12.24
C PRO A 147 2.28 2.73 -11.87
N HIS A 148 2.83 3.08 -10.72
CA HIS A 148 4.15 2.68 -10.26
C HIS A 148 4.12 1.61 -9.15
N SER A 149 2.91 1.15 -8.78
CA SER A 149 2.70 0.18 -7.70
C SER A 149 3.38 -1.16 -7.99
N ILE A 150 3.86 -1.80 -6.93
CA ILE A 150 4.42 -3.14 -6.95
C ILE A 150 3.70 -4.06 -5.96
N MET A 151 3.75 -5.35 -6.24
CA MET A 151 3.37 -6.44 -5.36
C MET A 151 4.61 -7.25 -4.99
N LEU A 152 4.55 -7.96 -3.86
CA LEU A 152 5.62 -8.86 -3.43
C LEU A 152 5.07 -10.29 -3.32
N TYR A 153 5.70 -11.23 -4.04
CA TYR A 153 5.27 -12.63 -4.07
C TYR A 153 6.31 -13.56 -3.45
N GLN A 154 5.91 -14.36 -2.48
CA GLN A 154 6.72 -15.38 -1.83
C GLN A 154 6.31 -16.76 -2.32
N ALA A 155 7.18 -17.42 -3.08
CA ALA A 155 6.84 -18.65 -3.83
C ALA A 155 6.68 -19.88 -2.94
N ASP A 156 7.54 -20.08 -1.91
CA ASP A 156 7.53 -21.30 -1.09
C ASP A 156 6.24 -21.46 -0.28
N HIS A 157 5.75 -20.36 0.30
CA HIS A 157 4.50 -20.32 1.07
C HIS A 157 3.29 -19.87 0.23
N ARG A 158 3.53 -19.42 -1.02
CA ARG A 158 2.51 -18.93 -1.96
C ARG A 158 1.73 -17.77 -1.37
N ILE A 159 2.46 -16.78 -0.86
CA ILE A 159 1.89 -15.57 -0.26
C ILE A 159 2.09 -14.40 -1.21
N LEU A 160 1.03 -13.63 -1.41
CA LEU A 160 1.08 -12.36 -2.14
C LEU A 160 0.82 -11.20 -1.18
N ILE A 161 1.73 -10.24 -1.11
CA ILE A 161 1.45 -8.90 -0.59
C ILE A 161 0.95 -8.11 -1.80
N SER A 162 -0.36 -7.89 -1.86
CA SER A 162 -1.03 -7.32 -3.04
C SER A 162 -1.14 -5.80 -2.99
N ALA A 163 -0.78 -5.18 -1.89
CA ALA A 163 -1.06 -3.75 -1.68
C ALA A 163 -2.53 -3.41 -2.06
N ASP A 164 -2.71 -2.41 -2.93
CA ASP A 164 -4.02 -1.95 -3.34
C ASP A 164 -4.49 -2.51 -4.70
N ALA A 165 -3.70 -3.46 -5.26
CA ALA A 165 -4.07 -4.15 -6.48
C ALA A 165 -5.18 -5.20 -6.28
N LEU A 166 -5.26 -5.83 -5.11
CA LEU A 166 -6.31 -6.80 -4.77
C LEU A 166 -6.60 -6.83 -3.27
N TRP A 167 -7.84 -6.56 -2.90
CA TRP A 167 -8.40 -6.73 -1.57
C TRP A 167 -9.40 -7.90 -1.56
N GLU A 168 -9.90 -8.31 -0.41
CA GLU A 168 -10.93 -9.36 -0.33
C GLU A 168 -12.20 -8.98 -1.11
N GLU A 169 -12.59 -7.70 -1.09
CA GLU A 169 -13.79 -7.16 -1.73
C GLU A 169 -13.46 -6.10 -2.81
N GLY A 170 -12.45 -6.37 -3.65
CA GLY A 170 -12.09 -5.53 -4.79
C GLY A 170 -10.64 -5.03 -4.78
N PHE A 171 -10.44 -3.74 -5.02
CA PHE A 171 -9.12 -3.08 -5.13
C PHE A 171 -9.24 -1.57 -4.81
N GLY A 172 -8.11 -0.87 -4.76
CA GLY A 172 -8.02 0.57 -4.55
C GLY A 172 -8.69 1.41 -5.66
N VAL A 173 -8.84 2.71 -5.45
CA VAL A 173 -9.35 3.65 -6.49
C VAL A 173 -8.42 3.62 -7.69
N ILE A 174 -8.96 3.65 -8.90
CA ILE A 174 -8.15 3.74 -10.11
C ILE A 174 -7.89 5.22 -10.38
N PHE A 175 -6.81 5.75 -9.77
CA PHE A 175 -6.49 7.17 -9.85
C PHE A 175 -6.13 7.65 -11.26
N PRO A 176 -5.35 6.92 -12.08
CA PRO A 176 -5.01 7.37 -13.44
C PRO A 176 -6.22 7.74 -14.29
N GLU A 177 -7.32 7.00 -14.15
CA GLU A 177 -8.57 7.30 -14.88
C GLU A 177 -9.22 8.63 -14.48
N LEU A 178 -8.89 9.19 -13.32
CA LEU A 178 -9.40 10.50 -12.90
C LEU A 178 -8.74 11.65 -13.69
N TRP A 179 -7.57 11.39 -14.26
CA TRP A 179 -6.82 12.34 -15.09
C TRP A 179 -6.81 11.98 -16.57
N GLY A 180 -7.62 11.00 -16.97
CA GLY A 180 -7.76 10.57 -18.38
C GLY A 180 -6.60 9.69 -18.87
N GLU A 181 -5.88 9.07 -17.94
CA GLU A 181 -4.84 8.07 -18.24
C GLU A 181 -5.42 6.65 -18.18
N ALA A 182 -4.80 5.70 -18.90
CA ALA A 182 -5.27 4.33 -18.94
C ALA A 182 -4.98 3.62 -17.60
N GLY A 183 -6.02 3.27 -16.87
CA GLY A 183 -5.92 2.55 -15.60
C GLY A 183 -6.77 1.28 -15.57
N PHE A 184 -7.92 1.25 -16.26
CA PHE A 184 -8.80 0.08 -16.30
C PHE A 184 -8.11 -1.13 -16.96
N GLU A 185 -7.39 -0.90 -18.07
CA GLU A 185 -6.65 -1.96 -18.74
C GLU A 185 -5.49 -2.48 -17.88
N GLU A 186 -4.78 -1.59 -17.21
CA GLU A 186 -3.68 -1.93 -16.30
C GLU A 186 -4.18 -2.75 -15.10
N VAL A 187 -5.32 -2.39 -14.50
CA VAL A 187 -5.95 -3.20 -13.46
C VAL A 187 -6.31 -4.58 -13.99
N ALA A 188 -6.90 -4.69 -15.20
CA ALA A 188 -7.22 -5.98 -15.81
C ALA A 188 -5.98 -6.86 -15.96
N GLN A 189 -4.89 -6.31 -16.51
CA GLN A 189 -3.62 -7.02 -16.68
C GLN A 189 -2.99 -7.45 -15.34
N THR A 190 -3.10 -6.60 -14.33
CA THR A 190 -2.63 -6.93 -12.96
C THR A 190 -3.45 -8.06 -12.36
N LEU A 191 -4.78 -8.06 -12.51
CA LEU A 191 -5.63 -9.17 -12.06
C LEU A 191 -5.34 -10.46 -12.84
N ASP A 192 -5.06 -10.37 -14.15
CA ASP A 192 -4.63 -11.52 -14.97
C ASP A 192 -3.31 -12.09 -14.46
N LEU A 193 -2.33 -11.25 -14.14
CA LEU A 193 -1.07 -11.69 -13.55
C LEU A 193 -1.31 -12.42 -12.22
N ILE A 194 -2.11 -11.85 -11.31
CA ILE A 194 -2.41 -12.47 -10.02
C ILE A 194 -3.05 -13.87 -10.22
N GLU A 195 -3.96 -14.00 -11.18
CA GLU A 195 -4.64 -15.29 -11.47
C GLU A 195 -3.67 -16.38 -11.93
N THR A 196 -2.53 -16.03 -12.56
CA THR A 196 -1.51 -17.01 -12.98
C THR A 196 -0.66 -17.52 -11.81
N LEU A 197 -0.65 -16.84 -10.66
CA LEU A 197 0.20 -17.19 -9.54
C LEU A 197 -0.47 -18.25 -8.65
N PRO A 198 0.26 -19.27 -8.18
CA PRO A 198 -0.25 -20.19 -7.19
C PRO A 198 -0.27 -19.54 -5.80
N ILE A 199 -1.36 -18.88 -5.43
CA ILE A 199 -1.50 -18.13 -4.19
C ILE A 199 -2.37 -18.90 -3.19
N ASN A 200 -1.89 -19.02 -1.95
CA ASN A 200 -2.63 -19.59 -0.81
C ASN A 200 -3.16 -18.50 0.13
N LEU A 201 -2.46 -17.37 0.21
CA LEU A 201 -2.78 -16.27 1.10
C LEU A 201 -2.45 -14.93 0.44
N VAL A 202 -3.36 -13.99 0.54
CA VAL A 202 -3.14 -12.60 0.17
C VAL A 202 -3.09 -11.75 1.43
N ILE A 203 -2.10 -10.87 1.51
CA ILE A 203 -1.99 -9.82 2.51
C ILE A 203 -2.24 -8.49 1.77
N PRO A 204 -3.44 -7.89 1.89
CA PRO A 204 -3.79 -6.68 1.16
C PRO A 204 -3.24 -5.42 1.83
N GLY A 205 -3.26 -4.31 1.12
CA GLY A 205 -2.99 -2.99 1.69
C GLY A 205 -4.04 -2.59 2.74
N HIS A 206 -5.29 -2.98 2.54
CA HIS A 206 -6.38 -2.70 3.48
C HIS A 206 -7.22 -3.95 3.76
N GLY A 207 -7.65 -4.10 5.02
CA GLY A 207 -8.45 -5.24 5.50
C GLY A 207 -7.61 -6.44 5.94
N ALA A 208 -8.27 -7.51 6.34
CA ALA A 208 -7.62 -8.70 6.84
C ALA A 208 -6.98 -9.54 5.71
N PRO A 209 -5.91 -10.31 6.00
CA PRO A 209 -5.42 -11.33 5.08
C PRO A 209 -6.52 -12.34 4.74
N PHE A 210 -6.54 -12.82 3.49
CA PHE A 210 -7.57 -13.72 2.98
C PHE A 210 -6.99 -14.83 2.07
N SER A 211 -7.74 -15.93 1.91
CA SER A 211 -7.30 -17.11 1.14
C SER A 211 -8.24 -17.52 -0.01
N ASP A 212 -9.45 -16.97 -0.05
CA ASP A 212 -10.37 -17.23 -1.17
C ASP A 212 -10.06 -16.30 -2.36
N VAL A 213 -8.87 -16.54 -2.97
CA VAL A 213 -8.33 -15.71 -4.04
C VAL A 213 -9.23 -15.71 -5.27
N ALA A 214 -9.81 -16.87 -5.61
CA ALA A 214 -10.70 -16.99 -6.77
C ALA A 214 -11.97 -16.13 -6.62
N LYS A 215 -12.58 -16.15 -5.43
CA LYS A 215 -13.74 -15.30 -5.13
C LYS A 215 -13.36 -13.81 -5.21
N SER A 216 -12.23 -13.44 -4.60
CA SER A 216 -11.78 -12.04 -4.58
C SER A 216 -11.44 -11.53 -5.97
N LEU A 217 -10.80 -12.34 -6.83
CA LEU A 217 -10.57 -12.01 -8.24
C LEU A 217 -11.90 -11.84 -9.00
N ALA A 218 -12.86 -12.72 -8.82
CA ALA A 218 -14.18 -12.59 -9.45
C ALA A 218 -14.90 -11.30 -9.02
N THR A 219 -14.83 -10.96 -7.74
CA THR A 219 -15.37 -9.71 -7.19
C THR A 219 -14.64 -8.48 -7.78
N ALA A 220 -13.31 -8.53 -7.85
CA ALA A 220 -12.49 -7.46 -8.43
C ALA A 220 -12.80 -7.24 -9.91
N ARG A 221 -12.91 -8.31 -10.72
CA ARG A 221 -13.26 -8.21 -12.13
C ARG A 221 -14.67 -7.64 -12.34
N SER A 222 -15.66 -8.12 -11.59
CA SER A 222 -17.02 -7.56 -11.63
C SER A 222 -17.05 -6.07 -11.30
N ARG A 223 -16.25 -5.65 -10.32
CA ARG A 223 -16.11 -4.24 -9.97
C ARG A 223 -15.41 -3.45 -11.07
N LEU A 224 -14.37 -4.00 -11.68
CA LEU A 224 -13.66 -3.37 -12.81
C LEU A 224 -14.62 -3.14 -13.98
N ASP A 225 -15.37 -4.18 -14.39
CA ASP A 225 -16.38 -4.08 -15.46
C ASP A 225 -17.43 -3.01 -15.17
N TYR A 226 -17.89 -2.94 -13.92
CA TYR A 226 -18.84 -1.93 -13.47
C TYR A 226 -18.27 -0.51 -13.58
N LEU A 227 -17.03 -0.28 -13.20
CA LEU A 227 -16.38 1.03 -13.25
C LEU A 227 -16.05 1.42 -14.71
N ALA A 228 -15.50 0.50 -15.49
CA ALA A 228 -15.11 0.73 -16.87
C ALA A 228 -16.31 0.96 -17.82
N SER A 229 -17.51 0.43 -17.49
CA SER A 229 -18.72 0.63 -18.29
C SER A 229 -19.25 2.07 -18.28
N ASP A 230 -18.80 2.91 -17.35
CA ASP A 230 -19.18 4.32 -17.22
C ASP A 230 -18.10 5.05 -16.39
N PRO A 231 -17.19 5.82 -17.01
CA PRO A 231 -16.09 6.51 -16.33
C PRO A 231 -16.53 7.40 -15.17
N ASP A 232 -17.74 7.98 -15.22
CA ASP A 232 -18.30 8.77 -14.14
C ASP A 232 -18.45 7.97 -12.83
N ARG A 233 -18.54 6.65 -12.91
CA ARG A 233 -18.62 5.78 -11.72
C ARG A 233 -17.31 5.75 -10.95
N ASN A 234 -16.19 5.66 -11.67
CA ASN A 234 -14.86 5.73 -11.05
C ASN A 234 -14.62 7.11 -10.45
N ALA A 235 -14.94 8.18 -11.16
CA ALA A 235 -14.81 9.55 -10.66
C ALA A 235 -15.63 9.77 -9.38
N ARG A 236 -16.91 9.38 -9.38
CA ARG A 236 -17.76 9.45 -8.17
C ARG A 236 -17.26 8.58 -7.04
N HIS A 237 -16.68 7.41 -7.35
CA HIS A 237 -16.07 6.54 -6.34
C HIS A 237 -14.84 7.20 -5.75
N GLY A 238 -13.91 7.70 -6.57
CA GLY A 238 -12.71 8.42 -6.13
C GLY A 238 -13.05 9.61 -5.24
N ALA A 239 -13.97 10.47 -5.67
CA ALA A 239 -14.42 11.61 -4.87
C ALA A 239 -14.95 11.21 -3.47
N LYS A 240 -15.73 10.12 -3.39
CA LYS A 240 -16.25 9.62 -2.10
C LYS A 240 -15.13 9.07 -1.21
N VAL A 241 -14.16 8.40 -1.80
CA VAL A 241 -13.00 7.86 -1.07
C VAL A 241 -12.15 9.00 -0.52
N LEU A 242 -11.78 9.97 -1.34
CA LEU A 242 -10.99 11.13 -0.93
C LEU A 242 -11.70 11.95 0.16
N LEU A 243 -13.01 12.21 0.00
CA LEU A 243 -13.79 12.90 1.02
C LEU A 243 -13.84 12.12 2.33
N LYS A 244 -14.06 10.80 2.28
CA LYS A 244 -14.06 9.95 3.47
C LYS A 244 -12.70 9.96 4.15
N TYR A 245 -11.62 9.86 3.37
CA TYR A 245 -10.25 9.91 3.86
C TYR A 245 -9.99 11.22 4.61
N ARG A 246 -10.34 12.35 3.98
CA ARG A 246 -10.16 13.69 4.57
C ARG A 246 -11.01 13.90 5.83
N LEU A 247 -12.25 13.40 5.86
CA LEU A 247 -13.10 13.48 7.04
C LEU A 247 -12.56 12.61 8.20
N LEU A 248 -11.98 11.46 7.93
CA LEU A 248 -11.34 10.62 8.95
C LEU A 248 -10.12 11.32 9.57
N GLU A 249 -9.34 11.99 8.74
CA GLU A 249 -8.19 12.79 9.19
C GLU A 249 -8.64 13.97 10.04
N TRP A 250 -9.59 14.74 9.56
CA TRP A 250 -10.10 15.91 10.25
C TRP A 250 -10.90 15.61 11.52
N ARG A 251 -11.52 14.42 11.58
CA ARG A 251 -12.47 13.97 12.61
C ARG A 251 -13.77 14.77 12.66
N SER A 252 -13.72 16.10 12.60
CA SER A 252 -14.89 16.99 12.49
C SER A 252 -14.51 18.30 11.79
N ARG A 253 -15.42 18.84 10.95
CA ARG A 253 -15.26 20.11 10.27
C ARG A 253 -16.63 20.75 10.06
N GLU A 254 -16.66 22.09 9.96
CA GLU A 254 -17.82 22.82 9.50
C GLU A 254 -18.14 22.48 8.06
N ILE A 255 -19.44 22.40 7.71
CA ILE A 255 -19.87 22.00 6.37
C ILE A 255 -19.32 22.93 5.28
N GLN A 256 -19.15 24.22 5.58
CA GLN A 256 -18.56 25.18 4.65
C GLN A 256 -17.10 24.83 4.34
N GLN A 257 -16.30 24.43 5.31
CA GLN A 257 -14.90 24.01 5.11
C GLN A 257 -14.82 22.75 4.25
N VAL A 258 -15.76 21.83 4.40
CA VAL A 258 -15.85 20.63 3.55
C VAL A 258 -16.18 21.01 2.10
N ASN A 259 -17.15 21.91 1.91
CA ASN A 259 -17.53 22.39 0.58
C ASN A 259 -16.38 23.14 -0.10
N ASP A 260 -15.69 24.00 0.65
CA ASP A 260 -14.53 24.76 0.14
C ASP A 260 -13.40 23.79 -0.29
N TRP A 261 -13.15 22.73 0.47
CA TRP A 261 -12.17 21.72 0.10
C TRP A 261 -12.57 20.98 -1.17
N ILE A 262 -13.82 20.49 -1.27
CA ILE A 262 -14.33 19.80 -2.47
C ILE A 262 -14.21 20.68 -3.73
N ALA A 263 -14.43 21.99 -3.59
CA ALA A 263 -14.39 22.92 -4.71
C ALA A 263 -12.96 23.25 -5.19
N ASN A 264 -11.93 22.93 -4.40
CA ASN A 264 -10.53 23.26 -4.68
C ASN A 264 -9.64 22.01 -4.86
N THR A 265 -10.19 20.81 -4.69
CA THR A 265 -9.54 19.52 -4.95
C THR A 265 -10.10 18.88 -6.21
#